data_4972c7e2d25eb8c914862ed90749167f
#
_entry.id   4972c7e2d25eb8c914862ed90749167f
#
_cell.length_a   1.000
_cell.length_b   1.000
_cell.length_c   1.000
_cell.angle_alpha   90.00
_cell.angle_beta   90.00
_cell.angle_gamma   90.00
#
_symmetry.space_group_name_H-M   'P 1'
#
loop_
_entity.id
_entity.type
_entity.pdbx_description
1 polymer ?
#
loop_
_entity_poly.entity_id
_entity_poly.type
_entity_poly.pdbx_seq_one_letter_code
_entity_poly.pdbx_strand_id
1 'polypeptide(L)' 'MFDWARTFLRDDSGATAIEYGLIAALIAVAIIAGATSVGGSLATTFTNVANSL' A
#
# COMPACT_ATOMS: atom_id res chain seq x y z
N MET A 1 3.33 12.22 27.49
CA MET A 1 3.69 12.19 26.06
C MET A 1 2.76 11.28 25.25
N PHE A 2 2.37 10.15 25.79
CA PHE A 2 1.50 9.22 25.07
C PHE A 2 0.05 9.28 25.52
N ASP A 3 -0.33 10.36 26.20
CA ASP A 3 -1.71 10.48 26.70
C ASP A 3 -2.71 10.56 25.56
N TRP A 4 -2.35 11.25 24.47
CA TRP A 4 -3.21 11.35 23.30
C TRP A 4 -3.42 9.97 22.66
N ALA A 5 -2.37 9.16 22.57
CA ALA A 5 -2.46 7.82 22.00
C ALA A 5 -3.29 6.91 22.86
N ARG A 6 -3.14 7.03 24.19
CA ARG A 6 -3.92 6.23 25.14
C ARG A 6 -5.40 6.58 25.05
N THR A 7 -5.71 7.88 25.02
CA THR A 7 -7.08 8.34 24.90
C THR A 7 -7.68 7.88 23.57
N PHE A 8 -6.91 7.99 22.51
CA PHE A 8 -7.33 7.59 21.18
C PHE A 8 -7.65 6.10 21.12
N LEU A 9 -6.82 5.27 21.74
CA LEU A 9 -7.01 3.83 21.73
C LEU A 9 -8.21 3.38 22.58
N ARG A 10 -8.58 4.16 23.59
CA ARG A 10 -9.75 3.85 24.42
C ARG A 10 -11.05 4.19 23.72
N ASP A 11 -11.01 5.11 22.78
CA ASP A 11 -12.18 5.51 22.03
C ASP A 11 -12.44 4.47 20.94
N ASP A 12 -13.66 3.96 20.86
CA ASP A 12 -14.05 2.99 19.86
C ASP A 12 -13.81 3.56 18.45
N SER A 13 -14.10 4.85 18.28
CA SER A 13 -13.85 5.52 16.99
C SER A 13 -12.37 5.56 16.68
N GLY A 14 -11.54 5.79 17.70
CA GLY A 14 -10.09 5.80 17.52
C GLY A 14 -9.56 4.43 17.13
N ALA A 15 -10.03 3.39 17.81
CA ALA A 15 -9.62 2.02 17.50
C ALA A 15 -10.02 1.63 16.08
N THR A 16 -11.22 1.99 15.68
CA THR A 16 -11.70 1.73 14.32
C THR A 16 -10.87 2.47 13.28
N ALA A 17 -10.52 3.73 13.57
CA ALA A 17 -9.69 4.52 12.66
C ALA A 17 -8.30 3.91 12.47
N ILE A 18 -7.70 3.43 13.56
CA ILE A 18 -6.39 2.78 13.51
C ILE A 18 -6.48 1.49 12.69
N GLU A 19 -7.50 0.69 12.95
CA GLU A 19 -7.71 -0.57 12.23
C GLU A 19 -7.90 -0.32 10.74
N TYR A 20 -8.73 0.66 10.40
CA TYR A 20 -8.96 1.05 9.02
C TYR A 20 -7.66 1.52 8.36
N GLY A 21 -6.89 2.33 9.09
CA GLY A 21 -5.61 2.83 8.59
C GLY A 21 -4.61 1.73 8.30
N LEU A 22 -4.56 0.71 9.18
CA LEU A 22 -3.67 -0.43 8.97
C LEU A 22 -4.10 -1.24 7.75
N ILE A 23 -5.38 -1.49 7.59
CA ILE A 23 -5.90 -2.23 6.44
C ILE A 23 -5.60 -1.45 5.15
N ALA A 24 -5.86 -0.15 5.14
CA ALA A 24 -5.59 0.70 3.98
C ALA A 24 -4.11 0.70 3.62
N ALA A 25 -3.23 0.75 4.63
CA ALA A 25 -1.79 0.73 4.42
C ALA A 25 -1.34 -0.60 3.82
N LEU A 26 -1.87 -1.71 4.32
CA LEU A 26 -1.51 -3.03 3.80
C LEU A 26 -1.98 -3.20 2.36
N ILE A 27 -3.17 -2.73 2.05
CA ILE A 27 -3.69 -2.76 0.69
C ILE A 27 -2.81 -1.90 -0.23
N ALA A 28 -2.44 -0.72 0.22
CA ALA A 28 -1.58 0.18 -0.57
C ALA A 28 -0.24 -0.46 -0.87
N VAL A 29 0.39 -1.11 0.11
CA VAL A 29 1.66 -1.79 -0.08
C VAL A 29 1.50 -2.93 -1.08
N ALA A 30 0.43 -3.71 -0.98
CA ALA A 30 0.17 -4.81 -1.88
C ALA A 30 -0.03 -4.31 -3.33
N ILE A 31 -0.77 -3.21 -3.48
CA ILE A 31 -1.01 -2.62 -4.81
C ILE A 31 0.30 -2.10 -5.40
N ILE A 32 1.11 -1.42 -4.60
CA ILE A 32 2.39 -0.89 -5.07
C ILE A 32 3.29 -2.03 -5.54
N ALA A 33 3.38 -3.11 -4.76
CA ALA A 33 4.18 -4.28 -5.12
C ALA A 33 3.68 -4.92 -6.41
N GLY A 34 2.36 -5.10 -6.54
CA GLY A 34 1.76 -5.66 -7.74
C GLY A 34 1.97 -4.77 -8.97
N ALA A 35 1.76 -3.48 -8.80
CA ALA A 35 1.94 -2.51 -9.89
C ALA A 35 3.40 -2.48 -10.35
N THR A 36 4.33 -2.57 -9.41
CA THR A 36 5.76 -2.60 -9.73
C THR A 36 6.10 -3.83 -10.56
N SER A 37 5.56 -4.99 -10.18
CA SER A 37 5.78 -6.23 -10.92
C SER A 37 5.20 -6.16 -12.33
N VAL A 38 3.98 -5.67 -12.48
CA VAL A 38 3.34 -5.52 -13.78
C VAL A 38 4.11 -4.51 -14.63
N GLY A 39 4.51 -3.37 -14.04
CA GLY A 39 5.28 -2.36 -14.74
C GLY A 39 6.59 -2.90 -15.27
N GLY A 40 7.29 -3.72 -14.47
CA GLY A 40 8.53 -4.36 -14.91
C GLY A 40 8.31 -5.30 -16.09
N SER A 41 7.26 -6.12 -16.03
CA SER A 41 6.93 -7.04 -17.12
C SER A 41 6.56 -6.29 -18.39
N LEU A 42 5.81 -5.20 -18.26
CA LEU A 42 5.45 -4.38 -19.41
C LEU A 42 6.68 -3.72 -20.04
N ALA A 43 7.58 -3.20 -19.21
CA ALA A 43 8.82 -2.60 -19.70
C ALA A 43 9.64 -3.61 -20.49
N THR A 44 9.73 -4.84 -19.98
CA THR A 44 10.45 -5.90 -20.67
C THR A 44 9.79 -6.23 -22.01
N THR A 45 8.47 -6.29 -22.04
CA THR A 45 7.72 -6.57 -23.28
C THR A 45 7.98 -5.49 -24.33
N PHE A 46 7.94 -4.22 -23.92
CA PHE A 46 8.21 -3.12 -24.83
C PHE A 46 9.64 -3.14 -25.35
N THR A 47 10.59 -3.48 -24.48
CA THR A 47 11.99 -3.61 -24.89
C THR A 47 12.15 -4.73 -25.93
N ASN A 48 11.49 -5.86 -25.71
CA ASN A 48 11.54 -6.99 -26.64
C ASN A 48 10.95 -6.61 -27.99
N VAL A 49 9.85 -5.87 -28.00
CA VAL A 49 9.22 -5.40 -29.23
C VAL A 49 10.19 -4.48 -29.98
N ALA A 50 10.79 -3.53 -29.26
CA ALA A 50 11.75 -2.59 -29.87
C ALA A 50 12.94 -3.35 -30.48
N ASN A 51 13.43 -4.37 -29.79
CA ASN A 51 14.57 -5.16 -30.30
C ASN A 51 14.19 -6.05 -31.48
N SER A 52 12.91 -6.33 -31.67
CA SER A 52 12.44 -7.13 -32.79
C SER A 52 12.19 -6.32 -34.04
N LEU A 53 12.17 -5.01 -33.90
CA LEU A 53 12.00 -4.13 -35.04
C LEU A 53 13.32 -3.89 -35.76
#